data_773e9216d07f8cc9b5617f24af7e57d1
#
_entry.id   773e9216d07f8cc9b5617f24af7e57d1
#
_cell.length_a   1.000
_cell.length_b   1.000
_cell.length_c   1.000
_cell.angle_alpha   90.00
_cell.angle_beta   90.00
_cell.angle_gamma   90.00
#
_symmetry.space_group_name_H-M   'P 1'
#
loop_
_entity.id
_entity.type
_entity.pdbx_description
1 polymer ?
#
loop_
_entity_poly.entity_id
_entity_poly.type
_entity_poly.pdbx_seq_one_letter_code
_entity_poly.pdbx_strand_id
1 'polypeptide(L)'
;MAIVAAATSAQAVRPDEMLADPRLEARARDVGRDLRCLVCRNQSIDDSDADLAHDLRVLVRERIQAGDSNDQVVGFVRARYGDFVLLRPPFEIGTALLWGGPLLVLLLGGMAIRRFYRGHVGVQPPSPLNPEERQRLAAMLDQGGER
;
A
#
# COMPACT_ATOMS: atom_id res chain seq x y z
N MET A 1 -39.59 3.09 -9.71
CA MET A 1 -39.09 1.72 -9.94
C MET A 1 -37.60 1.76 -10.04
N ALA A 2 -36.89 1.32 -9.00
CA ALA A 2 -35.42 1.25 -9.02
C ALA A 2 -35.02 -0.13 -9.58
N ILE A 3 -34.36 -0.14 -10.74
CA ILE A 3 -33.77 -1.35 -11.32
C ILE A 3 -32.45 -1.61 -10.55
N VAL A 4 -32.48 -2.57 -9.63
CA VAL A 4 -31.27 -3.13 -9.02
C VAL A 4 -30.63 -4.03 -10.08
N ALA A 5 -29.65 -3.52 -10.80
CA ALA A 5 -28.81 -4.32 -11.67
C ALA A 5 -27.97 -5.25 -10.79
N ALA A 6 -28.33 -6.53 -10.75
CA ALA A 6 -27.47 -7.56 -10.15
C ALA A 6 -26.20 -7.67 -11.00
N ALA A 7 -25.09 -7.12 -10.49
CA ALA A 7 -23.77 -7.32 -11.07
C ALA A 7 -23.40 -8.80 -10.90
N THR A 8 -23.60 -9.61 -11.93
CA THR A 8 -23.01 -10.95 -12.01
C THR A 8 -21.50 -10.79 -12.12
N SER A 9 -20.78 -11.12 -11.05
CA SER A 9 -19.32 -11.22 -11.10
C SER A 9 -18.95 -12.29 -12.14
N ALA A 10 -18.37 -11.87 -13.26
CA ALA A 10 -17.77 -12.77 -14.23
C ALA A 10 -16.64 -13.52 -13.52
N GLN A 11 -16.82 -14.82 -13.31
CA GLN A 11 -15.76 -15.65 -12.71
C GLN A 11 -14.82 -16.08 -13.83
N ALA A 12 -13.54 -15.72 -13.71
CA ALA A 12 -12.51 -16.13 -14.66
C ALA A 12 -12.15 -17.63 -14.54
N VAL A 13 -12.48 -18.25 -13.39
CA VAL A 13 -12.28 -19.66 -13.11
C VAL A 13 -13.30 -20.52 -13.85
N ARG A 14 -12.82 -21.48 -14.63
CA ARG A 14 -13.65 -22.39 -15.42
C ARG A 14 -14.12 -23.58 -14.57
N PRO A 15 -15.36 -24.08 -14.76
CA PRO A 15 -15.86 -25.21 -13.98
C PRO A 15 -15.05 -26.52 -14.17
N ASP A 16 -14.42 -26.70 -15.32
CA ASP A 16 -13.63 -27.87 -15.70
C ASP A 16 -12.26 -27.93 -15.01
N GLU A 17 -11.75 -26.80 -14.52
CA GLU A 17 -10.50 -26.76 -13.75
C GLU A 17 -10.67 -26.91 -12.25
N MET A 18 -11.91 -26.86 -11.74
CA MET A 18 -12.20 -26.89 -10.31
C MET A 18 -11.94 -28.27 -9.68
N LEU A 19 -11.41 -28.28 -8.47
CA LEU A 19 -11.21 -29.49 -7.69
C LEU A 19 -12.53 -30.02 -7.13
N ALA A 20 -12.69 -31.35 -7.08
CA ALA A 20 -13.89 -32.00 -6.52
C ALA A 20 -14.02 -31.78 -5.01
N ASP A 21 -12.91 -31.63 -4.28
CA ASP A 21 -12.91 -31.28 -2.86
C ASP A 21 -13.01 -29.77 -2.67
N PRO A 22 -14.13 -29.26 -2.08
CA PRO A 22 -14.32 -27.82 -1.88
C PRO A 22 -13.26 -27.16 -0.98
N ARG A 23 -12.63 -27.91 -0.07
CA ARG A 23 -11.58 -27.37 0.80
C ARG A 23 -10.28 -27.16 0.04
N LEU A 24 -9.92 -28.10 -0.83
CA LEU A 24 -8.74 -27.98 -1.68
C LEU A 24 -8.96 -26.88 -2.72
N GLU A 25 -10.16 -26.78 -3.28
CA GLU A 25 -10.51 -25.70 -4.21
C GLU A 25 -10.43 -24.31 -3.55
N ALA A 26 -10.95 -24.16 -2.33
CA ALA A 26 -10.83 -22.91 -1.57
C ALA A 26 -9.36 -22.52 -1.37
N ARG A 27 -8.50 -23.49 -1.01
CA ARG A 27 -7.05 -23.28 -0.89
C ARG A 27 -6.42 -22.86 -2.23
N ALA A 28 -6.80 -23.51 -3.33
CA ALA A 28 -6.29 -23.19 -4.66
C ALA A 28 -6.65 -21.75 -5.07
N ARG A 29 -7.85 -21.33 -4.78
CA ARG A 29 -8.30 -19.95 -5.04
C ARG A 29 -7.59 -18.94 -4.15
N ASP A 30 -7.36 -19.26 -2.86
CA ASP A 30 -6.59 -18.37 -1.97
C ASP A 30 -5.17 -18.16 -2.49
N VAL A 31 -4.48 -19.24 -2.89
CA VAL A 31 -3.15 -19.14 -3.52
C VAL A 31 -3.23 -18.37 -4.85
N GLY A 32 -4.26 -18.61 -5.65
CA GLY A 32 -4.48 -17.93 -6.94
C GLY A 32 -4.63 -16.43 -6.82
N ARG A 33 -5.22 -15.92 -5.73
CA ARG A 33 -5.36 -14.48 -5.45
C ARG A 33 -4.05 -13.80 -5.09
N ASP A 34 -3.08 -14.56 -4.56
CA ASP A 34 -1.76 -14.04 -4.21
C ASP A 34 -0.76 -14.10 -5.37
N LEU A 35 -1.10 -14.82 -6.44
CA LEU A 35 -0.28 -14.96 -7.65
C LEU A 35 -0.75 -14.02 -8.76
N ARG A 36 0.21 -13.36 -9.41
CA ARG A 36 -0.03 -12.42 -10.51
C ARG A 36 -0.09 -13.12 -11.85
N CYS A 37 -1.07 -12.77 -12.66
CA CYS A 37 -1.07 -13.10 -14.08
C CYS A 37 0.04 -12.28 -14.79
N LEU A 38 0.99 -12.99 -15.40
CA LEU A 38 2.20 -12.36 -15.97
C LEU A 38 1.96 -11.57 -17.26
N VAL A 39 0.82 -11.80 -17.93
CA VAL A 39 0.43 -11.16 -19.20
C VAL A 39 -0.72 -10.16 -19.01
N CYS A 40 -1.22 -9.99 -17.78
CA CYS A 40 -2.36 -9.13 -17.47
C CYS A 40 -1.92 -7.85 -16.74
N ARG A 41 -2.81 -6.84 -16.72
CA ARG A 41 -2.56 -5.58 -16.01
C ARG A 41 -2.72 -5.74 -14.50
N ASN A 42 -1.75 -6.38 -13.83
CA ASN A 42 -1.71 -6.50 -12.37
C ASN A 42 -2.90 -7.24 -11.74
N GLN A 43 -3.53 -8.14 -12.48
CA GLN A 43 -4.60 -9.00 -11.98
C GLN A 43 -4.04 -10.27 -11.35
N SER A 44 -4.80 -10.87 -10.42
CA SER A 44 -4.49 -12.21 -9.93
C SER A 44 -4.77 -13.27 -10.99
N ILE A 45 -4.18 -14.46 -10.84
CA ILE A 45 -4.54 -15.57 -11.73
C ILE A 45 -5.96 -16.06 -11.46
N ASP A 46 -6.55 -15.80 -10.27
CA ASP A 46 -7.94 -16.15 -9.93
C ASP A 46 -8.95 -15.23 -10.64
N ASP A 47 -8.57 -13.99 -10.96
CA ASP A 47 -9.43 -12.97 -11.58
C ASP A 47 -9.20 -12.82 -13.09
N SER A 48 -8.18 -13.48 -13.65
CA SER A 48 -7.77 -13.36 -15.05
C SER A 48 -8.28 -14.51 -15.90
N ASP A 49 -8.86 -14.19 -17.06
CA ASP A 49 -9.32 -15.13 -18.09
C ASP A 49 -8.24 -15.48 -19.15
N ALA A 50 -7.03 -14.92 -19.03
CA ALA A 50 -5.92 -15.22 -19.93
C ALA A 50 -5.51 -16.71 -19.86
N ASP A 51 -5.10 -17.28 -21.00
CA ASP A 51 -4.68 -18.69 -21.10
C ASP A 51 -3.54 -19.01 -20.13
N LEU A 52 -2.55 -18.11 -19.98
CA LEU A 52 -1.46 -18.31 -19.03
C LEU A 52 -1.96 -18.29 -17.56
N ALA A 53 -2.98 -17.51 -17.23
CA ALA A 53 -3.59 -17.54 -15.90
C ALA A 53 -4.31 -18.87 -15.65
N HIS A 54 -4.98 -19.41 -16.68
CA HIS A 54 -5.59 -20.75 -16.64
C HIS A 54 -4.51 -21.84 -16.38
N ASP A 55 -3.43 -21.84 -17.14
CA ASP A 55 -2.34 -22.83 -16.96
C ASP A 55 -1.73 -22.77 -15.55
N LEU A 56 -1.54 -21.55 -15.02
CA LEU A 56 -1.06 -21.36 -13.65
C LEU A 56 -2.06 -21.85 -12.61
N ARG A 57 -3.37 -21.64 -12.82
CA ARG A 57 -4.41 -22.15 -11.93
C ARG A 57 -4.47 -23.68 -11.91
N VAL A 58 -4.34 -24.31 -13.08
CA VAL A 58 -4.25 -25.79 -13.20
C VAL A 58 -3.02 -26.29 -12.43
N LEU A 59 -1.85 -25.69 -12.67
CA LEU A 59 -0.61 -26.05 -11.96
C LEU A 59 -0.74 -25.93 -10.43
N VAL A 60 -1.35 -24.85 -9.94
CA VAL A 60 -1.60 -24.66 -8.49
C VAL A 60 -2.47 -25.78 -7.94
N ARG A 61 -3.55 -26.17 -8.64
CA ARG A 61 -4.45 -27.24 -8.25
C ARG A 61 -3.77 -28.60 -8.23
N GLU A 62 -2.97 -28.92 -9.24
CA GLU A 62 -2.16 -30.14 -9.28
C GLU A 62 -1.23 -30.26 -8.08
N ARG A 63 -0.54 -29.18 -7.72
CA ARG A 63 0.38 -29.16 -6.58
C ARG A 63 -0.36 -29.32 -5.24
N ILE A 64 -1.52 -28.69 -5.10
CA ILE A 64 -2.36 -28.81 -3.89
C ILE A 64 -2.91 -30.23 -3.77
N GLN A 65 -3.33 -30.86 -4.87
CA GLN A 65 -3.75 -32.27 -4.89
C GLN A 65 -2.62 -33.22 -4.53
N ALA A 66 -1.38 -32.90 -4.92
CA ALA A 66 -0.19 -33.67 -4.55
C ALA A 66 0.15 -33.57 -3.04
N GLY A 67 -0.54 -32.70 -2.29
CA GLY A 67 -0.38 -32.55 -0.84
C GLY A 67 0.53 -31.40 -0.41
N ASP A 68 0.98 -30.55 -1.34
CA ASP A 68 1.83 -29.41 -1.01
C ASP A 68 1.10 -28.39 -0.12
N SER A 69 1.87 -27.74 0.77
CA SER A 69 1.39 -26.57 1.51
C SER A 69 1.28 -25.35 0.60
N ASN A 70 0.52 -24.33 1.01
CA ASN A 70 0.37 -23.07 0.23
C ASN A 70 1.74 -22.43 -0.04
N ASP A 71 2.62 -22.39 0.96
CA ASP A 71 3.98 -21.82 0.82
C ASP A 71 4.85 -22.62 -0.16
N GLN A 72 4.71 -23.95 -0.18
CA GLN A 72 5.42 -24.82 -1.13
C GLN A 72 4.93 -24.57 -2.57
N VAL A 73 3.62 -24.43 -2.76
CA VAL A 73 3.04 -24.11 -4.08
C VAL A 73 3.52 -22.75 -4.58
N VAL A 74 3.43 -21.72 -3.73
CA VAL A 74 3.92 -20.35 -4.07
C VAL A 74 5.43 -20.37 -4.35
N GLY A 75 6.22 -21.08 -3.52
CA GLY A 75 7.66 -21.22 -3.72
C GLY A 75 8.00 -21.92 -5.04
N PHE A 76 7.25 -22.95 -5.41
CA PHE A 76 7.43 -23.67 -6.67
C PHE A 76 7.15 -22.74 -7.88
N VAL A 77 6.04 -22.01 -7.86
CA VAL A 77 5.69 -21.08 -8.95
C VAL A 77 6.71 -19.94 -9.03
N ARG A 78 7.13 -19.39 -7.88
CA ARG A 78 8.15 -18.37 -7.78
C ARG A 78 9.51 -18.81 -8.34
N ALA A 79 9.93 -20.04 -8.04
CA ALA A 79 11.19 -20.60 -8.55
C ALA A 79 11.19 -20.73 -10.07
N ARG A 80 10.03 -20.95 -10.70
CA ARG A 80 9.88 -21.15 -12.14
C ARG A 80 9.67 -19.85 -12.91
N TYR A 81 8.93 -18.87 -12.33
CA TYR A 81 8.49 -17.65 -13.01
C TYR A 81 9.12 -16.37 -12.43
N GLY A 82 9.89 -16.49 -11.35
CA GLY A 82 10.54 -15.37 -10.67
C GLY A 82 9.62 -14.62 -9.69
N ASP A 83 10.19 -13.63 -9.00
CA ASP A 83 9.50 -12.88 -7.94
C ASP A 83 8.32 -12.04 -8.47
N PHE A 84 8.32 -11.72 -9.75
CA PHE A 84 7.26 -10.94 -10.39
C PHE A 84 5.89 -11.64 -10.37
N VAL A 85 5.86 -12.97 -10.20
CA VAL A 85 4.62 -13.74 -10.07
C VAL A 85 3.89 -13.45 -8.75
N LEU A 86 4.54 -12.86 -7.78
CA LEU A 86 3.92 -12.48 -6.51
C LEU A 86 3.19 -11.15 -6.65
N LEU A 87 1.91 -11.10 -6.28
CA LEU A 87 1.15 -9.85 -6.23
C LEU A 87 1.57 -8.95 -5.08
N ARG A 88 2.02 -9.56 -3.97
CA ARG A 88 2.50 -8.85 -2.78
C ARG A 88 4.00 -9.03 -2.65
N PRO A 89 4.77 -7.95 -2.44
CA PRO A 89 6.19 -8.07 -2.19
C PRO A 89 6.43 -8.92 -0.93
N PRO A 90 7.33 -9.93 -0.98
CA PRO A 90 7.66 -10.73 0.19
C PRO A 90 8.35 -9.87 1.26
N PHE A 91 8.18 -10.24 2.54
CA PHE A 91 8.92 -9.64 3.66
C PHE A 91 10.33 -10.22 3.72
N GLU A 92 11.24 -9.69 2.91
CA GLU A 92 12.64 -10.11 2.83
C GLU A 92 13.57 -8.92 3.10
N ILE A 93 14.85 -9.21 3.34
CA ILE A 93 15.87 -8.16 3.56
C ILE A 93 15.92 -7.18 2.38
N GLY A 94 15.74 -7.68 1.13
CA GLY A 94 15.70 -6.86 -0.07
C GLY A 94 14.51 -5.89 -0.13
N THR A 95 13.40 -6.21 0.54
CA THR A 95 12.19 -5.34 0.62
C THR A 95 12.05 -4.62 1.96
N ALA A 96 13.00 -4.79 2.90
CA ALA A 96 12.94 -4.17 4.23
C ALA A 96 12.87 -2.64 4.16
N LEU A 97 13.55 -2.03 3.19
CA LEU A 97 13.50 -0.57 2.98
C LEU A 97 12.11 -0.10 2.51
N LEU A 98 11.40 -0.92 1.72
CA LEU A 98 10.04 -0.64 1.27
C LEU A 98 9.06 -0.58 2.45
N TRP A 99 9.19 -1.52 3.40
CA TRP A 99 8.32 -1.61 4.56
C TRP A 99 8.72 -0.66 5.68
N GLY A 100 10.03 -0.50 5.94
CA GLY A 100 10.56 0.36 6.99
C GLY A 100 10.79 1.82 6.58
N GLY A 101 10.92 2.09 5.27
CA GLY A 101 11.22 3.42 4.73
C GLY A 101 10.27 4.52 5.19
N PRO A 102 8.95 4.36 5.07
CA PRO A 102 7.98 5.37 5.51
C PRO A 102 8.12 5.72 7.00
N LEU A 103 8.32 4.71 7.85
CA LEU A 103 8.51 4.90 9.29
C LEU A 103 9.83 5.67 9.57
N LEU A 104 10.90 5.31 8.89
CA LEU A 104 12.20 5.97 9.01
C LEU A 104 12.12 7.45 8.61
N VAL A 105 11.44 7.75 7.49
CA VAL A 105 11.23 9.14 7.04
C VAL A 105 10.41 9.93 8.06
N LEU A 106 9.35 9.35 8.61
CA LEU A 106 8.53 10.00 9.66
C LEU A 106 9.35 10.27 10.94
N LEU A 107 10.18 9.32 11.36
CA LEU A 107 11.04 9.49 12.54
C LEU A 107 12.09 10.58 12.32
N LEU A 108 12.80 10.56 11.20
CA LEU A 108 13.81 11.56 10.87
C LEU A 108 13.18 12.95 10.67
N GLY A 109 12.07 13.04 9.96
CA GLY A 109 11.31 14.28 9.76
C GLY A 109 10.79 14.85 11.08
N GLY A 110 10.20 14.01 11.92
CA GLY A 110 9.72 14.42 13.25
C GLY A 110 10.86 14.90 14.16
N MET A 111 12.01 14.22 14.11
CA MET A 111 13.19 14.62 14.86
C MET A 111 13.76 15.96 14.34
N ALA A 112 13.80 16.17 13.03
CA ALA A 112 14.25 17.43 12.41
C ALA A 112 13.33 18.58 12.80
N ILE A 113 12.00 18.38 12.71
CA ILE A 113 10.99 19.37 13.12
C ILE A 113 11.15 19.71 14.61
N ARG A 114 11.24 18.70 15.46
CA ARG A 114 11.42 18.91 16.91
C ARG A 114 12.71 19.70 17.20
N ARG A 115 13.80 19.38 16.49
CA ARG A 115 15.07 20.08 16.65
C ARG A 115 14.99 21.53 16.17
N PHE A 116 14.30 21.77 15.05
CA PHE A 116 14.07 23.11 14.54
C PHE A 116 13.27 23.97 15.53
N TYR A 117 12.13 23.47 16.02
CA TYR A 117 11.32 24.20 16.99
C TYR A 117 12.03 24.43 18.32
N ARG A 118 12.82 23.46 18.81
CA ARG A 118 13.60 23.66 20.03
C ARG A 118 14.69 24.71 19.88
N GLY A 119 15.25 24.88 18.69
CA GLY A 119 16.24 25.93 18.40
C GLY A 119 15.63 27.33 18.25
N HIS A 120 14.33 27.41 17.93
CA HIS A 120 13.63 28.69 17.65
C HIS A 120 12.71 29.14 18.82
N VAL A 121 12.59 28.37 19.89
CA VAL A 121 11.80 28.76 21.11
C VAL A 121 12.53 29.81 21.94
N GLY A 122 13.66 30.33 21.46
CA GLY A 122 14.31 31.52 22.00
C GLY A 122 13.83 32.81 21.29
N VAL A 123 12.52 32.93 20.98
CA VAL A 123 11.95 34.24 20.67
C VAL A 123 12.06 35.04 21.97
N GLN A 124 13.11 35.87 22.07
CA GLN A 124 13.18 36.86 23.13
C GLN A 124 11.88 37.66 23.06
N PRO A 125 11.16 37.81 24.20
CA PRO A 125 10.01 38.70 24.21
C PRO A 125 10.49 40.03 23.61
N PRO A 126 9.69 40.66 22.74
CA PRO A 126 10.06 41.92 22.15
C PRO A 126 10.48 42.90 23.27
N SER A 127 11.70 43.41 23.14
CA SER A 127 12.20 44.39 24.14
C SER A 127 11.16 45.50 24.32
N PRO A 128 10.91 45.91 25.54
CA PRO A 128 9.93 46.97 25.78
C PRO A 128 10.32 48.22 24.95
N LEU A 129 9.35 48.80 24.27
CA LEU A 129 9.53 49.98 23.41
C LEU A 129 10.31 51.04 24.16
N ASN A 130 11.37 51.57 23.48
CA ASN A 130 12.14 52.69 23.98
C ASN A 130 11.19 53.94 24.17
N PRO A 131 11.44 54.86 25.11
CA PRO A 131 10.63 56.04 25.32
C PRO A 131 10.35 56.86 24.03
N GLU A 132 11.32 56.97 23.12
CA GLU A 132 11.16 57.63 21.83
C GLU A 132 10.23 56.87 20.90
N GLU A 133 10.29 55.55 20.85
CA GLU A 133 9.39 54.72 20.05
C GLU A 133 7.95 54.79 20.52
N ARG A 134 7.73 54.86 21.86
CA ARG A 134 6.41 55.09 22.44
C ARG A 134 5.81 56.44 22.06
N GLN A 135 6.64 57.51 22.05
CA GLN A 135 6.20 58.84 21.64
C GLN A 135 5.84 58.88 20.15
N ARG A 136 6.65 58.23 19.30
CA ARG A 136 6.36 58.14 17.85
C ARG A 136 5.08 57.36 17.62
N LEU A 137 4.89 56.23 18.32
CA LEU A 137 3.69 55.44 18.20
C LEU A 137 2.43 56.23 18.65
N ALA A 138 2.52 56.96 19.77
CA ALA A 138 1.44 57.81 20.24
C ALA A 138 1.10 58.90 19.22
N ALA A 139 2.09 59.55 18.64
CA ALA A 139 1.89 60.58 17.60
C ALA A 139 1.23 60.02 16.31
N MET A 140 1.59 58.79 15.92
CA MET A 140 0.96 58.14 14.77
C MET A 140 -0.49 57.73 15.03
N LEU A 141 -0.81 57.31 16.24
CA LEU A 141 -2.17 56.94 16.63
C LEU A 141 -3.08 58.16 16.70
N ASP A 142 -2.56 59.29 17.21
CA ASP A 142 -3.29 60.57 17.27
C ASP A 142 -3.65 61.11 15.88
N GLN A 143 -2.71 61.03 14.92
CA GLN A 143 -2.93 61.38 13.50
C GLN A 143 -3.87 60.42 12.74
N GLY A 144 -3.96 59.16 13.16
CA GLY A 144 -4.84 58.15 12.56
C GLY A 144 -6.30 58.20 13.05
N GLY A 145 -6.56 58.88 14.16
CA GLY A 145 -7.90 59.01 14.76
C GLY A 145 -8.77 60.13 14.15
N GLU A 146 -8.19 60.99 13.27
CA GLU A 146 -8.90 62.12 12.67
C GLU A 146 -9.38 61.87 11.24
N ARG A 147 -9.51 60.62 10.79
CA ARG A 147 -10.06 60.30 9.47
C ARG A 147 -11.34 59.49 9.57
#